data_d44c14a4088d0d8bc4cb35c3b90940a5
#
_entry.id   d44c14a4088d0d8bc4cb35c3b90940a5
#
_cell.length_a   1.000
_cell.length_b   1.000
_cell.length_c   1.000
_cell.angle_alpha   90.00
_cell.angle_beta   90.00
_cell.angle_gamma   90.00
#
_symmetry.space_group_name_H-M   'P 1'
#
loop_
_entity.id
_entity.type
_entity.pdbx_description
1 polymer ?
#
loop_
_entity_poly.entity_id
_entity_poly.type
_entity_poly.pdbx_seq_one_letter_code
_entity_poly.pdbx_strand_id
1 'polypeptide(L)'
;IDYEYFHSQPGDIILIRPNALHSIHPIQSSSHTMDVLHFNLDLIGITHKNIATLKYLQPLYNGDFEFVRRIQVQSPGYEEIKQSLLNCMANGREQGPFYELRLKSQLNELLYLLFSHNYIVEKKFSTDAYRREEKIRLVLDHISNHYQEELMIEQLAELCHFSPTHFMNFFKKQLGISCMEYIIQYRLKKAAHLLQHSDLAIIDIASQSGFNNLSNFNRQFKKYYQITPSQYRKACL
;
A
#
# COMPACT_ATOMS: atom_id res chain seq x y z
N ILE A 1 13.16 3.99 5.68
CA ILE A 1 12.30 3.60 4.58
C ILE A 1 12.95 2.43 3.85
N ASP A 2 12.23 1.33 3.63
CA ASP A 2 12.72 0.14 2.91
C ASP A 2 14.09 -0.36 3.39
N TYR A 3 14.28 -0.46 4.71
CA TYR A 3 15.52 -0.87 5.41
C TYR A 3 16.71 0.08 5.27
N GLU A 4 16.58 1.23 4.64
CA GLU A 4 17.60 2.27 4.64
C GLU A 4 17.30 3.33 5.67
N TYR A 5 18.34 3.76 6.39
CA TYR A 5 18.28 4.79 7.41
C TYR A 5 18.86 6.09 6.90
N PHE A 6 18.20 7.19 7.17
CA PHE A 6 18.73 8.53 6.94
C PHE A 6 18.20 9.50 7.99
N HIS A 7 18.93 10.59 8.20
CA HIS A 7 18.56 11.64 9.13
C HIS A 7 17.81 12.75 8.38
N SER A 8 16.62 13.11 8.88
CA SER A 8 15.91 14.30 8.42
C SER A 8 16.18 15.49 9.32
N GLN A 9 16.10 16.68 8.75
CA GLN A 9 16.23 17.97 9.46
C GLN A 9 14.88 18.71 9.44
N PRO A 10 14.65 19.67 10.36
CA PRO A 10 13.48 20.54 10.30
C PRO A 10 13.36 21.20 8.92
N GLY A 11 12.17 21.15 8.34
CA GLY A 11 11.88 21.65 7.01
C GLY A 11 12.04 20.64 5.87
N ASP A 12 12.68 19.49 6.08
CA ASP A 12 12.73 18.44 5.07
C ASP A 12 11.33 17.90 4.74
N ILE A 13 11.07 17.63 3.48
CA ILE A 13 9.88 16.90 3.01
C ILE A 13 10.31 15.47 2.68
N ILE A 14 9.66 14.51 3.31
CA ILE A 14 9.96 13.08 3.15
C ILE A 14 8.90 12.44 2.26
N LEU A 15 9.31 11.87 1.15
CA LEU A 15 8.44 11.15 0.22
C LEU A 15 8.47 9.66 0.52
N ILE A 16 7.30 9.09 0.73
CA ILE A 16 7.12 7.66 0.99
C ILE A 16 6.25 7.09 -0.13
N ARG A 17 6.82 6.17 -0.90
CA ARG A 17 6.09 5.51 -1.99
C ARG A 17 4.98 4.60 -1.45
N PRO A 18 3.96 4.28 -2.27
CA PRO A 18 2.96 3.29 -1.91
C PRO A 18 3.60 1.98 -1.44
N ASN A 19 3.04 1.39 -0.38
CA ASN A 19 3.47 0.10 0.19
C ASN A 19 4.91 0.04 0.73
N ALA A 20 5.62 1.17 0.87
CA ALA A 20 6.96 1.20 1.47
C ALA A 20 6.90 0.92 2.98
N LEU A 21 7.76 0.02 3.45
CA LEU A 21 7.98 -0.16 4.88
C LEU A 21 8.76 1.04 5.43
N HIS A 22 8.20 1.70 6.41
CA HIS A 22 8.84 2.86 7.02
C HIS A 22 8.58 2.93 8.52
N SER A 23 9.54 3.49 9.22
CA SER A 23 9.43 3.87 10.63
C SER A 23 10.19 5.15 10.87
N ILE A 24 9.77 5.92 11.85
CA ILE A 24 10.38 7.20 12.24
C ILE A 24 10.75 7.08 13.72
N HIS A 25 11.98 7.40 14.03
CA HIS A 25 12.50 7.35 15.38
C HIS A 25 13.14 8.69 15.74
N PRO A 26 12.83 9.30 16.89
CA PRO A 26 13.51 10.49 17.36
C PRO A 26 14.98 10.17 17.68
N ILE A 27 15.89 11.07 17.33
CA ILE A 27 17.35 10.95 17.57
C ILE A 27 17.66 11.59 18.90
N GLN A 28 17.11 11.68 19.84
CA GLN A 28 17.29 12.25 21.19
C GLN A 28 15.92 12.64 21.79
N SER A 29 15.89 12.92 23.07
CA SER A 29 14.68 13.27 23.84
C SER A 29 14.02 14.62 23.43
N SER A 30 14.26 15.13 22.23
CA SER A 30 13.62 16.33 21.71
C SER A 30 12.25 16.03 21.12
N SER A 31 11.25 16.82 21.46
CA SER A 31 9.93 16.77 20.83
C SER A 31 10.02 17.17 19.36
N HIS A 32 9.61 16.28 18.47
CA HIS A 32 9.49 16.60 17.04
C HIS A 32 8.01 16.68 16.68
N THR A 33 7.62 17.72 15.96
CA THR A 33 6.32 17.82 15.30
C THR A 33 6.50 17.49 13.83
N MET A 34 5.61 16.68 13.29
CA MET A 34 5.61 16.29 11.89
C MET A 34 4.18 16.34 11.37
N ASP A 35 4.01 17.02 10.26
CA ASP A 35 2.76 16.95 9.51
C ASP A 35 2.84 15.83 8.50
N VAL A 36 1.80 15.00 8.41
CA VAL A 36 1.72 13.86 7.50
C VAL A 36 0.54 14.02 6.57
N LEU A 37 0.78 13.96 5.25
CA LEU A 37 -0.25 13.82 4.23
C LEU A 37 -0.25 12.38 3.71
N HIS A 38 -1.31 11.66 4.01
CA HIS A 38 -1.56 10.31 3.50
C HIS A 38 -2.88 10.29 2.72
N PHE A 39 -2.87 9.78 1.49
CA PHE A 39 -4.06 9.71 0.65
C PHE A 39 -4.04 8.46 -0.23
N ASN A 40 -5.25 8.00 -0.60
CA ASN A 40 -5.41 6.92 -1.56
C ASN A 40 -5.42 7.50 -2.99
N LEU A 41 -4.75 6.84 -3.93
CA LEU A 41 -4.76 7.22 -5.35
C LEU A 41 -6.15 7.15 -5.99
N ASP A 42 -7.12 6.44 -5.39
CA ASP A 42 -8.52 6.46 -5.81
C ASP A 42 -9.11 7.86 -5.77
N LEU A 43 -8.69 8.69 -4.81
CA LEU A 43 -9.14 10.08 -4.67
C LEU A 43 -8.80 10.92 -5.90
N ILE A 44 -7.69 10.63 -6.56
CA ILE A 44 -7.25 11.34 -7.77
C ILE A 44 -7.61 10.61 -9.07
N GLY A 45 -8.24 9.45 -8.99
CA GLY A 45 -8.88 8.77 -10.12
C GLY A 45 -8.07 7.66 -10.76
N ILE A 46 -7.32 6.86 -10.00
CA ILE A 46 -6.57 5.70 -10.51
C ILE A 46 -7.47 4.67 -11.22
N THR A 47 -8.75 4.60 -10.86
CA THR A 47 -9.72 3.68 -11.47
C THR A 47 -10.21 4.12 -12.86
N HIS A 48 -9.94 5.36 -13.27
CA HIS A 48 -10.40 5.88 -14.55
C HIS A 48 -9.38 5.56 -15.66
N LYS A 49 -9.86 4.99 -16.77
CA LYS A 49 -9.03 4.71 -17.96
C LYS A 49 -8.84 5.99 -18.81
N ASN A 50 -7.96 6.88 -18.35
CA ASN A 50 -7.54 8.06 -19.11
C ASN A 50 -6.01 8.08 -19.25
N ILE A 51 -5.50 8.98 -20.10
CA ILE A 51 -4.05 9.08 -20.41
C ILE A 51 -3.22 9.34 -19.15
N ALA A 52 -3.66 10.22 -18.26
CA ALA A 52 -2.92 10.54 -17.04
C ALA A 52 -2.86 9.34 -16.09
N THR A 53 -3.97 8.60 -15.95
CA THR A 53 -4.01 7.38 -15.16
C THR A 53 -3.08 6.31 -15.72
N LEU A 54 -3.15 6.03 -17.02
CA LEU A 54 -2.33 4.97 -17.62
C LEU A 54 -0.85 5.31 -17.62
N LYS A 55 -0.49 6.60 -17.81
CA LYS A 55 0.90 7.03 -17.93
C LYS A 55 1.58 7.33 -16.60
N TYR A 56 0.83 7.77 -15.59
CA TYR A 56 1.41 8.24 -14.33
C TYR A 56 0.87 7.54 -13.09
N LEU A 57 -0.47 7.46 -12.91
CA LEU A 57 -1.03 6.97 -11.66
C LEU A 57 -0.93 5.45 -11.53
N GLN A 58 -1.17 4.71 -12.60
CA GLN A 58 -1.09 3.26 -12.58
C GLN A 58 0.35 2.76 -12.43
N PRO A 59 1.35 3.29 -13.16
CA PRO A 59 2.75 2.99 -12.91
C PRO A 59 3.22 3.42 -11.51
N LEU A 60 2.73 4.55 -11.00
CA LEU A 60 3.01 4.99 -9.63
C LEU A 60 2.51 3.95 -8.60
N TYR A 61 1.27 3.49 -8.75
CA TYR A 61 0.66 2.46 -7.92
C TYR A 61 1.41 1.13 -8.02
N ASN A 62 1.81 0.76 -9.24
CA ASN A 62 2.56 -0.47 -9.53
C ASN A 62 4.00 -0.44 -8.99
N GLY A 63 4.51 0.73 -8.60
CA GLY A 63 5.88 0.89 -8.14
C GLY A 63 6.91 1.04 -9.26
N ASP A 64 6.49 1.41 -10.48
CA ASP A 64 7.36 1.61 -11.65
C ASP A 64 8.16 2.93 -11.57
N PHE A 65 7.84 3.77 -10.58
CA PHE A 65 8.57 5.00 -10.29
C PHE A 65 9.44 4.87 -9.04
N GLU A 66 10.55 5.58 -9.06
CA GLU A 66 11.43 5.79 -7.91
C GLU A 66 11.19 7.18 -7.32
N PHE A 67 11.16 7.26 -6.00
CA PHE A 67 10.98 8.51 -5.28
C PHE A 67 12.30 8.99 -4.72
N VAL A 68 12.64 10.25 -4.95
CA VAL A 68 13.67 10.92 -4.19
C VAL A 68 13.15 11.07 -2.77
N ARG A 69 13.71 10.34 -1.83
CA ARG A 69 13.15 10.17 -0.48
C ARG A 69 13.09 11.44 0.34
N ARG A 70 13.99 12.42 0.09
CA ARG A 70 14.09 13.64 0.87
C ARG A 70 14.26 14.86 -0.04
N ILE A 71 13.41 15.86 0.14
CA ILE A 71 13.49 17.17 -0.48
C ILE A 71 13.92 18.15 0.63
N GLN A 72 15.07 18.79 0.47
CA GLN A 72 15.63 19.74 1.43
C GLN A 72 15.21 21.17 1.09
N VAL A 73 15.30 22.06 2.07
CA VAL A 73 14.88 23.48 1.91
C VAL A 73 15.53 24.18 0.71
N GLN A 74 16.76 23.83 0.36
CA GLN A 74 17.48 24.40 -0.78
C GLN A 74 17.27 23.61 -2.09
N SER A 75 16.46 22.57 -2.10
CA SER A 75 16.21 21.74 -3.29
C SER A 75 15.37 22.49 -4.34
N PRO A 76 15.53 22.21 -5.64
CA PRO A 76 14.72 22.82 -6.69
C PRO A 76 13.22 22.63 -6.46
N GLY A 77 12.43 23.70 -6.61
CA GLY A 77 10.97 23.64 -6.44
C GLY A 77 10.47 23.43 -5.00
N TYR A 78 11.37 23.49 -4.00
CA TYR A 78 11.00 23.22 -2.60
C TYR A 78 9.82 24.07 -2.12
N GLU A 79 9.86 25.40 -2.32
CA GLU A 79 8.79 26.29 -1.82
C GLU A 79 7.45 26.03 -2.51
N GLU A 80 7.45 25.71 -3.81
CA GLU A 80 6.23 25.37 -4.55
C GLU A 80 5.62 24.05 -4.04
N ILE A 81 6.45 23.03 -3.87
CA ILE A 81 6.04 21.72 -3.35
C ILE A 81 5.53 21.85 -1.90
N LYS A 82 6.26 22.58 -1.06
CA LYS A 82 5.85 22.83 0.33
C LYS A 82 4.51 23.56 0.41
N GLN A 83 4.31 24.61 -0.40
CA GLN A 83 3.05 25.35 -0.42
C GLN A 83 1.89 24.47 -0.91
N SER A 84 2.11 23.68 -1.95
CA SER A 84 1.11 22.74 -2.46
C SER A 84 0.75 21.69 -1.39
N LEU A 85 1.73 21.16 -0.67
CA LEU A 85 1.54 20.21 0.44
C LEU A 85 0.69 20.85 1.57
N LEU A 86 1.06 22.06 2.01
CA LEU A 86 0.33 22.78 3.05
C LEU A 86 -1.12 23.09 2.64
N ASN A 87 -1.35 23.44 1.39
CA ASN A 87 -2.68 23.68 0.83
C ASN A 87 -3.55 22.40 0.87
N CYS A 88 -2.98 21.24 0.50
CA CYS A 88 -3.67 19.95 0.61
C CYS A 88 -4.06 19.66 2.07
N MET A 89 -3.14 19.86 3.00
CA MET A 89 -3.39 19.61 4.43
C MET A 89 -4.44 20.55 5.01
N ALA A 90 -4.35 21.85 4.71
CA ALA A 90 -5.34 22.83 5.17
C ALA A 90 -6.74 22.49 4.68
N ASN A 91 -6.87 22.23 3.36
CA ASN A 91 -8.16 21.89 2.77
C ASN A 91 -8.74 20.58 3.31
N GLY A 92 -7.90 19.57 3.55
CA GLY A 92 -8.32 18.31 4.17
C GLY A 92 -8.75 18.44 5.63
N ARG A 93 -8.23 19.42 6.38
CA ARG A 93 -8.63 19.72 7.76
C ARG A 93 -9.91 20.55 7.82
N GLU A 94 -10.04 21.56 6.98
CA GLU A 94 -11.17 22.50 6.99
C GLU A 94 -12.48 21.92 6.45
N GLN A 95 -12.39 21.02 5.46
CA GLN A 95 -13.53 20.33 4.83
C GLN A 95 -14.72 21.27 4.49
N GLY A 96 -14.40 22.44 3.92
CA GLY A 96 -15.40 23.38 3.47
C GLY A 96 -16.24 22.88 2.28
N PRO A 97 -17.21 23.64 1.78
CA PRO A 97 -18.01 23.25 0.63
C PRO A 97 -17.12 22.88 -0.57
N PHE A 98 -17.41 21.73 -1.20
CA PHE A 98 -16.69 21.21 -2.39
C PHE A 98 -15.20 20.89 -2.14
N TYR A 99 -14.82 20.65 -0.89
CA TYR A 99 -13.40 20.39 -0.52
C TYR A 99 -12.81 19.18 -1.26
N GLU A 100 -13.60 18.15 -1.58
CA GLU A 100 -13.13 16.96 -2.30
C GLU A 100 -12.65 17.30 -3.70
N LEU A 101 -13.37 18.19 -4.42
CA LEU A 101 -12.96 18.64 -5.75
C LEU A 101 -11.67 19.45 -5.68
N ARG A 102 -11.58 20.34 -4.69
CA ARG A 102 -10.40 21.16 -4.46
C ARG A 102 -9.20 20.30 -4.05
N LEU A 103 -9.40 19.37 -3.13
CA LEU A 103 -8.36 18.44 -2.69
C LEU A 103 -7.84 17.58 -3.84
N LYS A 104 -8.74 17.04 -4.68
CA LYS A 104 -8.37 16.30 -5.89
C LYS A 104 -7.48 17.13 -6.83
N SER A 105 -7.84 18.39 -7.06
CA SER A 105 -7.06 19.31 -7.89
C SER A 105 -5.68 19.57 -7.27
N GLN A 106 -5.61 19.86 -5.98
CA GLN A 106 -4.37 20.12 -5.25
C GLN A 106 -3.44 18.91 -5.19
N LEU A 107 -3.98 17.70 -5.03
CA LEU A 107 -3.19 16.46 -5.06
C LEU A 107 -2.61 16.19 -6.45
N ASN A 108 -3.36 16.47 -7.52
CA ASN A 108 -2.84 16.38 -8.88
C ASN A 108 -1.73 17.42 -9.14
N GLU A 109 -1.89 18.65 -8.64
CA GLU A 109 -0.86 19.69 -8.70
C GLU A 109 0.41 19.28 -7.94
N LEU A 110 0.26 18.74 -6.73
CA LEU A 110 1.40 18.23 -5.96
C LEU A 110 2.16 17.14 -6.72
N LEU A 111 1.45 16.18 -7.33
CA LEU A 111 2.08 15.15 -8.15
C LEU A 111 2.77 15.75 -9.39
N TYR A 112 2.14 16.70 -10.06
CA TYR A 112 2.76 17.41 -11.20
C TYR A 112 4.09 18.07 -10.78
N LEU A 113 4.13 18.78 -9.66
CA LEU A 113 5.34 19.41 -9.14
C LEU A 113 6.42 18.36 -8.81
N LEU A 114 6.05 17.24 -8.20
CA LEU A 114 6.99 16.17 -7.88
C LEU A 114 7.60 15.53 -9.14
N PHE A 115 6.80 15.32 -10.19
CA PHE A 115 7.29 14.83 -11.48
C PHE A 115 8.13 15.88 -12.21
N SER A 116 7.68 17.14 -12.29
CA SER A 116 8.37 18.22 -13.02
C SER A 116 9.74 18.55 -12.46
N HIS A 117 9.91 18.43 -11.14
CA HIS A 117 11.19 18.62 -10.46
C HIS A 117 12.02 17.33 -10.31
N ASN A 118 11.62 16.23 -10.97
CA ASN A 118 12.30 14.94 -10.94
C ASN A 118 12.42 14.30 -9.54
N TYR A 119 11.47 14.56 -8.64
CA TYR A 119 11.36 13.85 -7.35
C TYR A 119 10.63 12.51 -7.46
N ILE A 120 9.89 12.32 -8.54
CA ILE A 120 9.34 11.04 -8.99
C ILE A 120 9.87 10.81 -10.40
N VAL A 121 10.68 9.76 -10.57
CA VAL A 121 11.34 9.44 -11.84
C VAL A 121 11.07 7.98 -12.22
N GLU A 122 11.05 7.69 -13.51
CA GLU A 122 10.97 6.30 -13.95
C GLU A 122 12.16 5.51 -13.40
N LYS A 123 11.89 4.37 -12.80
CA LYS A 123 12.96 3.47 -12.35
C LYS A 123 13.83 3.07 -13.55
N LYS A 124 15.12 3.38 -13.48
CA LYS A 124 16.11 2.77 -14.37
C LYS A 124 16.35 1.34 -13.88
N PHE A 125 15.54 0.42 -14.37
CA PHE A 125 15.61 -0.97 -13.96
C PHE A 125 16.94 -1.62 -14.39
N SER A 126 17.62 -2.28 -13.46
CA SER A 126 18.37 -3.47 -13.85
C SER A 126 17.33 -4.51 -14.30
N THR A 127 17.52 -5.11 -15.44
CA THR A 127 16.59 -6.11 -16.05
C THR A 127 16.14 -7.18 -15.05
N ASP A 128 16.96 -7.51 -14.08
CA ASP A 128 16.67 -8.53 -13.05
C ASP A 128 15.80 -8.03 -11.88
N ALA A 129 15.88 -6.76 -11.51
CA ALA A 129 15.01 -6.19 -10.46
C ALA A 129 13.57 -6.07 -11.00
N TYR A 130 13.41 -5.60 -12.23
CA TYR A 130 12.13 -5.52 -12.92
C TYR A 130 11.46 -6.89 -13.05
N ARG A 131 12.19 -7.91 -13.53
CA ARG A 131 11.67 -9.28 -13.63
C ARG A 131 11.22 -9.85 -12.28
N ARG A 132 11.89 -9.52 -11.19
CA ARG A 132 11.50 -9.96 -9.85
C ARG A 132 10.22 -9.29 -9.38
N GLU A 133 10.09 -7.99 -9.60
CA GLU A 133 8.90 -7.21 -9.23
C GLU A 133 7.68 -7.64 -10.06
N GLU A 134 7.84 -7.83 -11.36
CA GLU A 134 6.80 -8.37 -12.25
C GLU A 134 6.29 -9.74 -11.79
N LYS A 135 7.21 -10.64 -11.44
CA LYS A 135 6.84 -11.98 -10.95
C LYS A 135 6.07 -11.93 -9.64
N ILE A 136 6.47 -11.08 -8.69
CA ILE A 136 5.71 -10.91 -7.44
C ILE A 136 4.34 -10.33 -7.73
N ARG A 137 4.23 -9.33 -8.59
CA ARG A 137 2.94 -8.74 -8.97
C ARG A 137 1.99 -9.77 -9.57
N LEU A 138 2.45 -10.57 -10.52
CA LEU A 138 1.65 -11.65 -11.10
C LEU A 138 1.08 -12.60 -10.05
N VAL A 139 1.89 -12.98 -9.06
CA VAL A 139 1.45 -13.85 -7.96
C VAL A 139 0.43 -13.14 -7.06
N LEU A 140 0.67 -11.90 -6.69
CA LEU A 140 -0.24 -11.14 -5.83
C LEU A 140 -1.58 -10.86 -6.52
N ASP A 141 -1.57 -10.55 -7.81
CA ASP A 141 -2.76 -10.39 -8.64
C ASP A 141 -3.54 -11.70 -8.74
N HIS A 142 -2.85 -12.82 -8.95
CA HIS A 142 -3.49 -14.13 -8.97
C HIS A 142 -4.14 -14.46 -7.60
N ILE A 143 -3.44 -14.24 -6.49
CA ILE A 143 -3.98 -14.44 -5.15
C ILE A 143 -5.20 -13.55 -4.93
N SER A 144 -5.15 -12.29 -5.34
CA SER A 144 -6.25 -11.33 -5.14
C SER A 144 -7.52 -11.71 -5.91
N ASN A 145 -7.37 -12.34 -7.06
CA ASN A 145 -8.50 -12.77 -7.91
C ASN A 145 -9.05 -14.15 -7.54
N HIS A 146 -8.21 -15.01 -6.94
CA HIS A 146 -8.55 -16.42 -6.65
C HIS A 146 -8.47 -16.78 -5.15
N TYR A 147 -8.42 -15.79 -4.24
CA TYR A 147 -8.23 -16.05 -2.80
C TYR A 147 -9.29 -16.96 -2.17
N GLN A 148 -10.47 -17.05 -2.76
CA GLN A 148 -11.57 -17.92 -2.30
C GLN A 148 -11.35 -19.38 -2.64
N GLU A 149 -10.54 -19.66 -3.66
CA GLU A 149 -10.25 -21.00 -4.17
C GLU A 149 -9.08 -21.66 -3.41
N GLU A 150 -8.87 -22.93 -3.65
CA GLU A 150 -7.67 -23.61 -3.17
C GLU A 150 -6.45 -23.18 -3.99
N LEU A 151 -5.51 -22.48 -3.34
CA LEU A 151 -4.29 -21.99 -3.96
C LEU A 151 -3.12 -22.91 -3.62
N MET A 152 -2.60 -23.62 -4.63
CA MET A 152 -1.45 -24.51 -4.49
C MET A 152 -0.14 -23.76 -4.76
N ILE A 153 0.89 -24.07 -3.99
CA ILE A 153 2.23 -23.46 -4.16
C ILE A 153 2.81 -23.77 -5.54
N GLU A 154 2.53 -24.95 -6.07
CA GLU A 154 2.96 -25.40 -7.39
C GLU A 154 2.42 -24.49 -8.49
N GLN A 155 1.13 -24.16 -8.46
CA GLN A 155 0.48 -23.27 -9.43
C GLN A 155 1.06 -21.85 -9.36
N LEU A 156 1.26 -21.33 -8.15
CA LEU A 156 1.85 -20.00 -7.96
C LEU A 156 3.31 -19.95 -8.40
N ALA A 157 4.05 -21.04 -8.25
CA ALA A 157 5.42 -21.16 -8.70
C ALA A 157 5.51 -21.18 -10.25
N GLU A 158 4.55 -21.84 -10.92
CA GLU A 158 4.46 -21.87 -12.38
C GLU A 158 4.28 -20.47 -12.98
N LEU A 159 3.48 -19.58 -12.36
CA LEU A 159 3.32 -18.19 -12.80
C LEU A 159 4.66 -17.45 -12.89
N CYS A 160 5.61 -17.84 -12.07
CA CYS A 160 6.95 -17.25 -12.04
C CYS A 160 7.99 -18.04 -12.84
N HIS A 161 7.61 -19.19 -13.41
CA HIS A 161 8.56 -20.16 -13.98
C HIS A 161 9.62 -20.59 -12.97
N PHE A 162 9.21 -20.88 -11.74
CA PHE A 162 10.07 -21.34 -10.65
C PHE A 162 9.68 -22.75 -10.21
N SER A 163 10.66 -23.47 -9.63
CA SER A 163 10.31 -24.64 -8.80
C SER A 163 9.62 -24.19 -7.51
N PRO A 164 8.76 -25.03 -6.87
CA PRO A 164 8.08 -24.69 -5.61
C PRO A 164 9.04 -24.19 -4.51
N THR A 165 10.18 -24.85 -4.34
CA THR A 165 11.20 -24.48 -3.36
C THR A 165 11.82 -23.12 -3.66
N HIS A 166 12.15 -22.84 -4.91
CA HIS A 166 12.69 -21.53 -5.33
C HIS A 166 11.64 -20.45 -5.15
N PHE A 167 10.39 -20.69 -5.51
CA PHE A 167 9.27 -19.77 -5.33
C PHE A 167 9.06 -19.41 -3.86
N MET A 168 9.01 -20.38 -2.95
CA MET A 168 8.83 -20.11 -1.51
C MET A 168 9.93 -19.19 -0.96
N ASN A 169 11.18 -19.45 -1.30
CA ASN A 169 12.32 -18.63 -0.89
C ASN A 169 12.26 -17.23 -1.51
N PHE A 170 11.94 -17.16 -2.79
CA PHE A 170 11.75 -15.91 -3.53
C PHE A 170 10.66 -15.05 -2.90
N PHE A 171 9.47 -15.62 -2.70
CA PHE A 171 8.32 -14.91 -2.13
C PHE A 171 8.63 -14.37 -0.74
N LYS A 172 9.20 -15.21 0.14
CA LYS A 172 9.60 -14.80 1.50
C LYS A 172 10.67 -13.72 1.48
N LYS A 173 11.64 -13.78 0.56
CA LYS A 173 12.67 -12.75 0.41
C LYS A 173 12.08 -11.41 -0.04
N GLN A 174 11.04 -11.42 -0.90
CA GLN A 174 10.42 -10.20 -1.43
C GLN A 174 9.45 -9.55 -0.44
N LEU A 175 8.68 -10.35 0.32
CA LEU A 175 7.58 -9.85 1.15
C LEU A 175 7.80 -10.03 2.66
N GLY A 176 8.89 -10.65 3.08
CA GLY A 176 9.23 -10.87 4.49
C GLY A 176 8.44 -12.01 5.17
N ILE A 177 7.36 -12.48 4.56
CA ILE A 177 6.47 -13.55 5.08
C ILE A 177 6.32 -14.68 4.05
N SER A 178 5.91 -15.87 4.51
CA SER A 178 5.65 -16.97 3.60
C SER A 178 4.42 -16.71 2.73
N CYS A 179 4.35 -17.34 1.54
CA CYS A 179 3.21 -17.20 0.63
C CYS A 179 1.90 -17.67 1.29
N MET A 180 1.90 -18.79 2.00
CA MET A 180 0.72 -19.27 2.71
C MET A 180 0.27 -18.32 3.83
N GLU A 181 1.20 -17.72 4.54
CA GLU A 181 0.89 -16.72 5.55
C GLU A 181 0.28 -15.46 4.92
N TYR A 182 0.80 -15.02 3.78
CA TYR A 182 0.23 -13.90 3.02
C TYR A 182 -1.22 -14.20 2.59
N ILE A 183 -1.50 -15.38 2.02
CA ILE A 183 -2.85 -15.81 1.61
C ILE A 183 -3.80 -15.79 2.81
N ILE A 184 -3.38 -16.33 3.95
CA ILE A 184 -4.19 -16.32 5.18
C ILE A 184 -4.49 -14.89 5.62
N GLN A 185 -3.50 -14.02 5.68
CA GLN A 185 -3.69 -12.61 6.06
C GLN A 185 -4.61 -11.87 5.09
N TYR A 186 -4.48 -12.12 3.79
CA TYR A 186 -5.36 -11.55 2.76
C TYR A 186 -6.82 -11.96 2.97
N ARG A 187 -7.06 -13.25 3.16
CA ARG A 187 -8.41 -13.82 3.47
C ARG A 187 -9.00 -13.22 4.75
N LEU A 188 -8.20 -13.08 5.80
CA LEU A 188 -8.63 -12.47 7.07
C LEU A 188 -9.01 -11.01 6.91
N LYS A 189 -8.29 -10.23 6.10
CA LYS A 189 -8.66 -8.84 5.78
C LYS A 189 -9.99 -8.77 5.03
N LYS A 190 -10.24 -9.67 4.08
CA LYS A 190 -11.54 -9.76 3.38
C LYS A 190 -12.66 -10.15 4.34
N ALA A 191 -12.43 -11.11 5.25
CA ALA A 191 -13.38 -11.48 6.28
C ALA A 191 -13.68 -10.31 7.23
N ALA A 192 -12.68 -9.56 7.66
CA ALA A 192 -12.86 -8.38 8.51
C ALA A 192 -13.73 -7.32 7.83
N HIS A 193 -13.52 -7.08 6.54
CA HIS A 193 -14.37 -6.19 5.75
C HIS A 193 -15.83 -6.67 5.71
N LEU A 194 -16.07 -7.97 5.47
CA LEU A 194 -17.43 -8.54 5.48
C LEU A 194 -18.08 -8.45 6.87
N LEU A 195 -17.32 -8.66 7.94
CA LEU A 195 -17.82 -8.53 9.31
C LEU A 195 -18.28 -7.10 9.63
N GLN A 196 -17.67 -6.08 9.04
CA GLN A 196 -18.01 -4.67 9.24
C GLN A 196 -19.19 -4.20 8.39
N HIS A 197 -19.36 -4.77 7.18
CA HIS A 197 -20.25 -4.21 6.16
C HIS A 197 -21.40 -5.17 5.77
N SER A 198 -21.60 -6.26 6.51
CA SER A 198 -22.70 -7.21 6.24
C SER A 198 -23.20 -7.92 7.49
N ASP A 199 -24.47 -8.38 7.44
CA ASP A 199 -25.11 -9.19 8.48
C ASP A 199 -24.97 -10.70 8.23
N LEU A 200 -24.10 -11.11 7.31
CA LEU A 200 -23.88 -12.52 6.97
C LEU A 200 -23.47 -13.32 8.21
N ALA A 201 -23.91 -14.57 8.28
CA ALA A 201 -23.45 -15.46 9.34
C ALA A 201 -21.93 -15.66 9.30
N ILE A 202 -21.29 -15.85 10.46
CA ILE A 202 -19.82 -15.98 10.53
C ILE A 202 -19.32 -17.18 9.70
N ILE A 203 -20.12 -18.23 9.59
CA ILE A 203 -19.80 -19.40 8.77
C ILE A 203 -19.77 -19.03 7.27
N ASP A 204 -20.70 -18.20 6.82
CA ASP A 204 -20.78 -17.75 5.43
C ASP A 204 -19.62 -16.80 5.11
N ILE A 205 -19.28 -15.92 6.04
CA ILE A 205 -18.10 -15.05 5.92
C ILE A 205 -16.81 -15.86 5.82
N ALA A 206 -16.65 -16.89 6.66
CA ALA A 206 -15.51 -17.79 6.58
C ALA A 206 -15.39 -18.43 5.20
N SER A 207 -16.50 -19.00 4.70
CA SER A 207 -16.57 -19.62 3.37
C SER A 207 -16.27 -18.63 2.25
N GLN A 208 -16.94 -17.47 2.22
CA GLN A 208 -16.72 -16.41 1.20
C GLN A 208 -15.32 -15.79 1.26
N SER A 209 -14.63 -15.93 2.39
CA SER A 209 -13.26 -15.49 2.53
C SER A 209 -12.23 -16.59 2.20
N GLY A 210 -12.67 -17.75 1.70
CA GLY A 210 -11.81 -18.85 1.26
C GLY A 210 -11.34 -19.79 2.39
N PHE A 211 -12.05 -19.82 3.53
CA PHE A 211 -11.78 -20.80 4.59
C PHE A 211 -12.75 -21.98 4.50
N ASN A 212 -12.23 -23.17 4.22
CA ASN A 212 -13.01 -24.40 4.13
C ASN A 212 -13.40 -24.96 5.52
N ASN A 213 -12.87 -24.38 6.61
CA ASN A 213 -13.10 -24.87 7.97
C ASN A 213 -13.26 -23.71 8.95
N LEU A 214 -14.44 -23.62 9.58
CA LEU A 214 -14.79 -22.58 10.53
C LEU A 214 -13.87 -22.54 11.76
N SER A 215 -13.44 -23.70 12.26
CA SER A 215 -12.53 -23.77 13.41
C SER A 215 -11.15 -23.20 13.08
N ASN A 216 -10.64 -23.50 11.87
CA ASN A 216 -9.39 -22.91 11.37
C ASN A 216 -9.53 -21.39 11.17
N PHE A 217 -10.63 -20.94 10.58
CA PHE A 217 -10.94 -19.52 10.44
C PHE A 217 -10.91 -18.80 11.79
N ASN A 218 -11.67 -19.26 12.77
CA ASN A 218 -11.75 -18.64 14.10
C ASN A 218 -10.37 -18.58 14.78
N ARG A 219 -9.59 -19.64 14.68
CA ARG A 219 -8.24 -19.71 15.22
C ARG A 219 -7.31 -18.70 14.57
N GLN A 220 -7.28 -18.63 13.22
CA GLN A 220 -6.44 -17.70 12.46
C GLN A 220 -6.88 -16.25 12.66
N PHE A 221 -8.19 -15.99 12.69
CA PHE A 221 -8.74 -14.66 12.92
C PHE A 221 -8.35 -14.14 14.32
N LYS A 222 -8.56 -14.97 15.36
CA LYS A 222 -8.16 -14.61 16.73
C LYS A 222 -6.64 -14.41 16.86
N LYS A 223 -5.84 -15.22 16.15
CA LYS A 223 -4.38 -15.05 16.14
C LYS A 223 -3.97 -13.73 15.51
N TYR A 224 -4.63 -13.28 14.44
CA TYR A 224 -4.27 -12.08 13.69
C TYR A 224 -4.81 -10.80 14.33
N TYR A 225 -6.10 -10.78 14.70
CA TYR A 225 -6.79 -9.61 15.25
C TYR A 225 -6.85 -9.59 16.79
N GLN A 226 -6.35 -10.62 17.47
CA GLN A 226 -6.34 -10.79 18.94
C GLN A 226 -7.74 -10.94 19.58
N ILE A 227 -8.82 -10.86 18.81
CA ILE A 227 -10.21 -11.04 19.21
C ILE A 227 -10.93 -12.00 18.26
N THR A 228 -12.05 -12.58 18.69
CA THR A 228 -12.84 -13.47 17.85
C THR A 228 -13.61 -12.69 16.78
N PRO A 229 -14.02 -13.33 15.65
CA PRO A 229 -14.85 -12.69 14.62
C PRO A 229 -16.14 -12.06 15.19
N SER A 230 -16.80 -12.74 16.14
CA SER A 230 -18.01 -12.23 16.79
C SER A 230 -17.74 -10.98 17.64
N GLN A 231 -16.61 -10.95 18.35
CA GLN A 231 -16.18 -9.78 19.11
C GLN A 231 -15.79 -8.62 18.18
N TYR A 232 -15.10 -8.94 17.08
CA TYR A 232 -14.72 -7.94 16.06
C TYR A 232 -15.95 -7.26 15.48
N ARG A 233 -16.98 -8.03 15.06
CA ARG A 233 -18.25 -7.48 14.56
C ARG A 233 -18.92 -6.54 15.59
N LYS A 234 -19.00 -6.96 16.86
CA LYS A 234 -19.60 -6.13 17.92
C LYS A 234 -18.84 -4.85 18.20
N ALA A 235 -17.54 -4.81 17.96
CA ALA A 235 -16.71 -3.63 18.17
C ALA A 235 -16.79 -2.63 17.00
N CYS A 236 -17.34 -3.03 15.85
CA CYS A 236 -17.53 -2.19 14.67
C CYS A 236 -18.97 -1.64 14.54
N LEU A 237 -19.91 -2.12 15.36
CA LEU A 237 -21.30 -1.62 15.51
C LEU A 237 -21.37 -0.53 16.59
#